data_e3eea87b0dbc7626e338ae3c87745a3a
#
_entry.id   e3eea87b0dbc7626e338ae3c87745a3a
#
_cell.length_a   1.000
_cell.length_b   1.000
_cell.length_c   1.000
_cell.angle_alpha   90.00
_cell.angle_beta   90.00
_cell.angle_gamma   90.00
#
_symmetry.space_group_name_H-M   'P 1'
#
loop_
_entity.id
_entity.type
_entity.pdbx_description
1 polymer ?
#
loop_
_entity_poly.entity_id
_entity_poly.type
_entity_poly.pdbx_seq_one_letter_code
_entity_poly.pdbx_strand_id
1 'polypeptide(L)' 'MADVQKLADAAEAIVQGYAFIDRGEGVTVINLHKPDHAAYFYNHELVETNMDDIEAYKVNKLYQANVKYMEKDYAKVL' A
#
# COMPACT_ATOMS: atom_id res chain seq x y z
N MET A 1 18.63 7.06 -0.39
CA MET A 1 17.51 7.32 0.50
C MET A 1 16.24 7.58 -0.33
N ALA A 2 15.11 7.02 0.09
CA ALA A 2 13.87 7.19 -0.65
C ALA A 2 13.38 8.63 -0.60
N ASP A 3 12.93 9.15 -1.73
CA ASP A 3 12.34 10.48 -1.80
C ASP A 3 10.84 10.36 -1.49
N VAL A 4 10.46 10.78 -0.28
CA VAL A 4 9.09 10.67 0.21
C VAL A 4 8.12 11.42 -0.69
N GLN A 5 8.54 12.58 -1.23
CA GLN A 5 7.69 13.36 -2.12
C GLN A 5 7.38 12.59 -3.41
N LYS A 6 8.38 11.93 -3.98
CA LYS A 6 8.16 11.13 -5.18
C LYS A 6 7.31 9.90 -4.91
N LEU A 7 7.50 9.28 -3.74
CA LEU A 7 6.67 8.14 -3.35
C LEU A 7 5.21 8.55 -3.19
N ALA A 8 4.99 9.70 -2.55
CA ALA A 8 3.63 10.23 -2.39
C ALA A 8 3.00 10.57 -3.73
N ASP A 9 3.77 11.17 -4.63
CA ASP A 9 3.28 11.55 -5.96
C ASP A 9 2.93 10.33 -6.80
N ALA A 10 3.64 9.22 -6.62
CA ALA A 10 3.40 8.00 -7.37
C ALA A 10 2.27 7.15 -6.79
N ALA A 11 1.81 7.48 -5.59
CA ALA A 11 0.82 6.64 -4.90
C ALA A 11 -0.57 6.80 -5.51
N GLU A 12 -1.29 5.68 -5.58
CA GLU A 12 -2.71 5.68 -5.95
C GLU A 12 -3.57 6.22 -4.81
N ALA A 13 -3.13 6.03 -3.58
CA ALA A 13 -3.82 6.52 -2.40
C ALA A 13 -2.83 6.72 -1.27
N ILE A 14 -3.12 7.68 -0.41
CA ILE A 14 -2.37 7.89 0.83
C ILE A 14 -3.36 7.82 1.97
N VAL A 15 -3.17 6.86 2.87
CA VAL A 15 -4.08 6.61 3.98
C VAL A 15 -3.28 6.50 5.27
N GLN A 16 -3.57 7.38 6.23
CA GLN A 16 -2.94 7.37 7.56
C GLN A 16 -1.40 7.34 7.51
N GLY A 17 -0.83 8.07 6.54
CA GLY A 17 0.62 8.15 6.40
C GLY A 17 1.26 7.01 5.64
N TYR A 18 0.46 6.15 5.02
CA TYR A 18 0.94 5.07 4.16
C TYR A 18 0.56 5.34 2.71
N ALA A 19 1.53 5.21 1.82
CA ALA A 19 1.32 5.37 0.39
C ALA A 19 1.10 4.01 -0.26
N PHE A 20 0.03 3.88 -1.02
CA PHE A 20 -0.34 2.67 -1.73
C PHE A 20 0.05 2.83 -3.19
N ILE A 21 1.02 2.07 -3.65
CA ILE A 21 1.58 2.19 -4.99
C ILE A 21 1.23 0.94 -5.80
N ASP A 22 0.45 1.13 -6.86
CA ASP A 22 0.08 0.03 -7.75
C ASP A 22 1.29 -0.37 -8.60
N ARG A 23 1.65 -1.65 -8.55
CA ARG A 23 2.77 -2.19 -9.31
C ARG A 23 2.30 -3.01 -10.51
N GLY A 24 1.00 -2.95 -10.83
CA GLY A 24 0.45 -3.75 -11.90
C GLY A 24 0.04 -5.14 -11.44
N GLU A 25 0.97 -5.92 -10.92
CA GLU A 25 0.69 -7.26 -10.41
C GLU A 25 0.27 -7.25 -8.95
N GLY A 26 0.75 -6.27 -8.21
CA GLY A 26 0.48 -6.15 -6.79
C GLY A 26 0.57 -4.71 -6.34
N VAL A 27 0.52 -4.51 -5.04
CA VAL A 27 0.53 -3.18 -4.43
C VAL A 27 1.63 -3.11 -3.38
N THR A 28 2.45 -2.06 -3.44
CA THR A 28 3.42 -1.77 -2.41
C THR A 28 2.86 -0.70 -1.50
N VAL A 29 2.90 -0.95 -0.19
CA VAL A 29 2.49 0.02 0.83
C VAL A 29 3.73 0.51 1.55
N ILE A 30 3.95 1.81 1.56
CA ILE A 30 5.16 2.40 2.15
C ILE A 30 4.77 3.35 3.27
N ASN A 31 5.44 3.22 4.41
CA ASN A 31 5.28 4.13 5.53
C ASN A 31 5.99 5.44 5.20
N LEU A 32 5.23 6.52 4.98
CA LEU A 32 5.80 7.81 4.61
C LEU A 32 6.63 8.46 5.70
N HIS A 33 6.45 8.06 6.97
CA HIS A 33 7.27 8.53 8.08
C HIS A 33 8.57 7.72 8.21
N LYS A 34 8.57 6.50 7.70
CA LYS A 34 9.72 5.60 7.68
C LYS A 34 9.78 4.92 6.32
N PRO A 35 10.28 5.61 5.27
CA PRO A 35 10.17 5.11 3.90
C PRO A 35 10.88 3.79 3.61
N ASP A 36 11.76 3.34 4.49
CA ASP A 36 12.38 2.04 4.39
C ASP A 36 11.49 0.90 4.89
N HIS A 37 10.36 1.24 5.53
CA HIS A 37 9.37 0.25 5.96
C HIS A 37 8.31 0.09 4.88
N ALA A 38 8.28 -1.09 4.26
CA ALA A 38 7.38 -1.36 3.15
C ALA A 38 6.73 -2.73 3.28
N ALA A 39 5.58 -2.87 2.65
CA ALA A 39 4.88 -4.15 2.57
C ALA A 39 4.41 -4.36 1.14
N TYR A 40 4.58 -5.56 0.62
CA TYR A 40 4.15 -5.89 -0.73
C TYR A 40 3.00 -6.89 -0.68
N PHE A 41 1.91 -6.53 -1.37
CA PHE A 41 0.71 -7.35 -1.46
C PHE A 41 0.58 -7.87 -2.88
N TYR A 42 0.33 -9.15 -3.00
CA TYR A 42 0.07 -9.79 -4.28
C TYR A 42 -1.19 -10.64 -4.14
N ASN A 43 -2.10 -10.48 -5.08
CA ASN A 43 -3.37 -11.19 -5.06
C ASN A 43 -4.12 -10.99 -3.74
N HIS A 44 -4.07 -9.75 -3.24
CA HIS A 44 -4.73 -9.32 -2.00
C HIS A 44 -4.15 -9.95 -0.73
N GLU A 45 -2.96 -10.52 -0.81
CA GLU A 45 -2.30 -11.10 0.35
C GLU A 45 -0.95 -10.45 0.59
N LEU A 46 -0.61 -10.26 1.86
CA LEU A 46 0.71 -9.76 2.24
C LEU A 46 1.73 -10.88 2.00
N VAL A 47 2.62 -10.66 1.04
CA VAL A 47 3.61 -11.68 0.67
C VAL A 47 5.02 -11.34 1.11
N GLU A 48 5.32 -10.07 1.32
CA GLU A 48 6.65 -9.65 1.75
C GLU A 48 6.58 -8.34 2.50
N THR A 49 7.30 -8.24 3.62
CA THR A 49 7.40 -6.99 4.37
C THR A 49 8.62 -7.02 5.28
N ASN A 50 9.20 -5.84 5.53
CA ASN A 50 10.22 -5.66 6.56
C ASN A 50 9.67 -4.95 7.79
N MET A 51 8.35 -4.77 7.86
CA MET A 51 7.69 -4.20 9.03
C MET A 51 7.62 -5.22 10.15
N ASP A 52 7.54 -4.74 11.41
CA ASP A 52 7.34 -5.66 12.52
C ASP A 52 5.91 -6.22 12.50
N ASP A 53 5.63 -7.21 13.35
CA ASP A 53 4.35 -7.91 13.33
C ASP A 53 3.18 -6.97 13.60
N ILE A 54 3.36 -6.01 14.48
CA ILE A 54 2.30 -5.06 14.84
C ILE A 54 2.00 -4.14 13.67
N GLU A 55 3.03 -3.59 13.06
CA GLU A 55 2.86 -2.70 11.92
C GLU A 55 2.32 -3.45 10.70
N ALA A 56 2.83 -4.64 10.45
CA ALA A 56 2.37 -5.47 9.33
C ALA A 56 0.88 -5.78 9.47
N TYR A 57 0.44 -6.10 10.68
CA TYR A 57 -0.97 -6.35 10.95
C TYR A 57 -1.83 -5.12 10.66
N LYS A 58 -1.38 -3.97 11.14
CA LYS A 58 -2.07 -2.69 10.92
C LYS A 58 -2.16 -2.37 9.44
N VAL A 59 -1.05 -2.52 8.73
CA VAL A 59 -1.00 -2.21 7.29
C VAL A 59 -1.86 -3.18 6.50
N ASN A 60 -1.87 -4.45 6.87
CA ASN A 60 -2.72 -5.42 6.21
C ASN A 60 -4.20 -5.05 6.37
N LYS A 61 -4.60 -4.61 7.56
CA LYS A 61 -5.98 -4.16 7.78
C LYS A 61 -6.30 -2.93 6.94
N LEU A 62 -5.38 -1.98 6.86
CA LEU A 62 -5.57 -0.80 6.03
C LEU A 62 -5.71 -1.18 4.56
N TYR A 63 -4.86 -2.07 4.09
CA TYR A 63 -4.91 -2.52 2.71
C TYR A 63 -6.25 -3.20 2.40
N GLN A 64 -6.67 -4.14 3.25
CA GLN A 64 -7.92 -4.87 3.02
C GLN A 64 -9.12 -3.93 3.04
N ALA A 65 -9.09 -2.89 3.86
CA ALA A 65 -10.16 -1.92 3.91
C ALA A 65 -10.20 -1.04 2.66
N ASN A 66 -9.05 -0.76 2.06
CA ASN A 66 -8.96 0.15 0.93
C ASN A 66 -8.99 -0.53 -0.43
N VAL A 67 -8.56 -1.78 -0.52
CA VAL A 67 -8.56 -2.50 -1.80
C VAL A 67 -9.97 -2.61 -2.38
N LYS A 68 -10.97 -2.67 -1.54
CA LYS A 68 -12.37 -2.72 -1.99
C LYS A 68 -12.76 -1.48 -2.79
N TYR A 69 -12.25 -0.33 -2.39
CA TYR A 69 -12.54 0.92 -3.10
C TYR A 69 -11.79 0.97 -4.43
N MET A 70 -10.56 0.47 -4.45
CA MET A 70 -9.76 0.40 -5.67
C MET A 70 -10.42 -0.50 -6.70
N GLU A 71 -10.89 -1.68 -6.27
CA GLU A 71 -11.60 -2.62 -7.15
C GLU A 71 -12.94 -2.07 -7.60
N LYS A 72 -13.61 -1.32 -6.73
CA LYS A 72 -14.89 -0.73 -7.05
C LYS A 72 -14.79 0.25 -8.21
N ASP A 73 -13.69 0.97 -8.31
CA ASP A 73 -13.46 1.89 -9.41
C ASP A 73 -13.37 1.13 -10.74
N TYR A 74 -12.72 -0.02 -10.74
CA TYR A 74 -12.69 -0.87 -11.91
C TYR A 74 -14.09 -1.36 -12.29
N ALA A 75 -14.85 -1.77 -11.29
CA ALA A 75 -16.20 -2.26 -11.53
C ALA A 75 -17.09 -1.19 -12.13
N LYS A 76 -16.90 0.06 -11.77
CA LYS A 76 -17.69 1.16 -12.33
C LYS A 76 -17.39 1.41 -13.81
N VAL A 77 -16.20 1.11 -14.25
CA VAL A 77 -15.79 1.29 -15.63
C VAL A 77 -16.37 0.20 -16.51
N LEU A 78 -16.61 -0.94 -15.93
CA LEU A 78 -17.18 -2.07 -16.63
C LEU A 78 -18.70 -1.95 -16.75
#